data_0288ce959f9133496de6f61d0833aaf5
#
_entry.id   0288ce959f9133496de6f61d0833aaf5
#
_cell.length_a   1.000
_cell.length_b   1.000
_cell.length_c   1.000
_cell.angle_alpha   90.00
_cell.angle_beta   90.00
_cell.angle_gamma   90.00
#
_symmetry.space_group_name_H-M   'P 1'
#
loop_
_entity.id
_entity.type
_entity.pdbx_description
1 polymer ?
#
loop_
_entity_poly.entity_id
_entity_poly.type
_entity_poly.pdbx_seq_one_letter_code
_entity_poly.pdbx_strand_id
1 'polypeptide(L)'
;MRHKFLYSIAIITACTLAGCGSDSTSGGDEPVVPPTDKPNPGEPSTPSEPSDPDDLKGTIYNGIKLPAQWPLLRSASSDIRKGMSPYYLSSRPTTVNVAVGRQLFVDNFLIEKTTLIRKFHYPEYYSGNPILSPDKDWEKVGTKGAAFAAPFSDGVWYDETEQKFKMWYMAGGGKYSVNSGGITCYAESADGITWTKPSLSIESGTNIVDKGLQRDASTVWLDKQETSASKRYKMFQVAGGPGKWKYIYKTSADGKQWRDNKTPSQAVTDRSTIYKNPFRNVWAWSMRHNVRLNSSDPYTVRARDYYENADPASGNQNAKAELSKFWFGPWPNEQKHPSYQNNDGAPGIYNLDAMPYESIMLGFFSVWQGPENDVCSKDNVIKRNQIMVGYSRDGYSWQRDDMNPFMAVSDNRADWNNGNLQSVVGAPLIVGDKLYFYLSGRRLQGTSEITSTGLAILRRDGFASMSGTGELTTVGIRFTGEHFFVNAKVNGELRVEILDDKGNVIPGLSKSDCKVVTGDNCKAKVEWTSGKTLASLKGQKIKVRFYLTDGDLYAFWISPESTGESQGYTAGGGPNLNKSGIDKK
;
A
#
# COMPACT_ATOMS: atom_id res chain seq x y z
N MET A 1 -33.58 18.34 31.95
CA MET A 1 -33.32 19.50 31.08
C MET A 1 -32.83 19.01 29.75
N ARG A 2 -33.63 19.18 28.71
CA ARG A 2 -33.37 18.69 27.35
C ARG A 2 -32.64 19.80 26.59
N HIS A 3 -31.45 19.55 26.09
CA HIS A 3 -30.81 20.40 25.06
C HIS A 3 -30.93 19.71 23.70
N LYS A 4 -31.80 20.26 22.87
CA LYS A 4 -31.90 19.99 21.45
C LYS A 4 -30.81 20.78 20.73
N PHE A 5 -30.00 20.13 19.91
CA PHE A 5 -29.18 20.77 18.89
C PHE A 5 -29.93 20.76 17.56
N LEU A 6 -30.32 21.93 17.11
CA LEU A 6 -30.89 22.19 15.80
C LEU A 6 -29.76 22.37 14.78
N TYR A 7 -29.83 21.66 13.69
CA TYR A 7 -29.05 21.94 12.48
C TYR A 7 -29.84 22.92 11.60
N SER A 8 -29.26 24.09 11.36
CA SER A 8 -29.79 25.06 10.40
C SER A 8 -29.22 24.77 9.02
N ILE A 9 -30.11 24.53 8.05
CA ILE A 9 -29.81 24.48 6.62
C ILE A 9 -29.89 25.92 6.11
N ALA A 10 -28.80 26.43 5.53
CA ALA A 10 -28.81 27.69 4.78
C ALA A 10 -28.78 27.39 3.28
N ILE A 11 -29.86 27.74 2.62
CA ILE A 11 -30.00 27.79 1.14
C ILE A 11 -29.45 29.16 0.72
N ILE A 12 -28.51 29.19 -0.21
CA ILE A 12 -28.09 30.41 -0.90
C ILE A 12 -28.35 30.26 -2.39
N THR A 13 -29.17 31.21 -2.81
CA THR A 13 -29.64 31.45 -4.18
C THR A 13 -28.54 32.05 -5.07
N ALA A 14 -28.49 31.64 -6.30
CA ALA A 14 -27.60 32.12 -7.34
C ALA A 14 -28.02 33.56 -7.80
N CYS A 15 -27.05 34.38 -8.07
CA CYS A 15 -27.19 35.55 -8.94
C CYS A 15 -26.09 35.55 -9.99
N THR A 16 -26.53 35.51 -11.22
CA THR A 16 -25.77 35.76 -12.45
C THR A 16 -25.53 37.24 -12.66
N LEU A 17 -24.36 37.63 -13.10
CA LEU A 17 -24.18 38.81 -13.94
C LEU A 17 -22.96 38.66 -14.87
N ALA A 18 -23.21 38.93 -16.14
CA ALA A 18 -22.29 38.94 -17.25
C ALA A 18 -21.58 40.31 -17.36
N GLY A 19 -20.42 40.31 -17.99
CA GLY A 19 -19.75 41.56 -18.39
C GLY A 19 -18.56 41.29 -19.31
N CYS A 20 -18.69 41.76 -20.54
CA CYS A 20 -17.81 41.63 -21.68
C CYS A 20 -16.58 42.54 -21.70
N GLY A 21 -15.65 42.19 -22.57
CA GLY A 21 -14.81 43.13 -23.37
C GLY A 21 -13.33 43.07 -22.97
N SER A 22 -12.37 43.11 -23.79
CA SER A 22 -12.08 43.13 -25.23
C SER A 22 -10.56 43.24 -25.39
N ASP A 23 -10.03 42.57 -26.40
CA ASP A 23 -8.84 42.77 -27.22
C ASP A 23 -7.66 43.65 -26.78
N SER A 24 -6.44 43.13 -26.91
CA SER A 24 -5.50 43.55 -28.00
C SER A 24 -4.13 42.85 -27.96
N THR A 25 -3.84 42.20 -29.03
CA THR A 25 -2.63 42.07 -29.88
C THR A 25 -1.22 42.33 -29.37
N SER A 26 -0.38 41.36 -29.71
CA SER A 26 0.88 41.45 -30.50
C SER A 26 2.17 41.15 -29.75
N GLY A 27 3.00 40.36 -30.42
CA GLY A 27 4.44 40.33 -30.28
C GLY A 27 5.00 38.92 -30.04
N GLY A 28 5.46 38.29 -31.12
CA GLY A 28 6.16 37.01 -31.06
C GLY A 28 7.58 37.17 -30.57
N ASP A 29 8.06 36.11 -29.92
CA ASP A 29 9.47 35.75 -29.94
C ASP A 29 9.55 34.23 -29.72
N GLU A 30 10.16 33.54 -30.66
CA GLU A 30 10.48 32.12 -30.59
C GLU A 30 11.57 31.89 -29.54
N PRO A 31 11.47 30.86 -28.68
CA PRO A 31 12.57 30.49 -27.82
C PRO A 31 13.56 29.58 -28.56
N VAL A 32 14.79 30.01 -28.57
CA VAL A 32 16.00 29.30 -29.00
C VAL A 32 16.13 27.98 -28.23
N VAL A 33 16.20 26.86 -28.95
CA VAL A 33 16.48 25.52 -28.40
C VAL A 33 17.99 25.40 -28.12
N PRO A 34 18.42 25.03 -26.88
CA PRO A 34 19.82 24.71 -26.60
C PRO A 34 20.19 23.35 -27.20
N PRO A 35 21.47 23.12 -27.55
CA PRO A 35 21.93 21.89 -28.17
C PRO A 35 21.85 20.69 -27.23
N THR A 36 21.42 19.55 -27.78
CA THR A 36 21.32 18.24 -27.12
C THR A 36 22.72 17.72 -26.76
N ASP A 37 22.98 17.52 -25.47
CA ASP A 37 24.15 16.83 -24.99
C ASP A 37 24.11 15.35 -25.38
N LYS A 38 25.23 14.85 -25.89
CA LYS A 38 25.43 13.42 -26.18
C LYS A 38 25.52 12.62 -24.88
N PRO A 39 24.96 11.39 -24.81
CA PRO A 39 25.04 10.59 -23.62
C PRO A 39 26.47 10.12 -23.31
N ASN A 40 26.82 10.21 -22.04
CA ASN A 40 28.09 9.76 -21.51
C ASN A 40 28.14 8.22 -21.47
N PRO A 41 29.19 7.54 -21.94
CA PRO A 41 29.27 6.08 -21.92
C PRO A 41 29.66 5.60 -20.51
N GLY A 42 28.70 5.14 -19.72
CA GLY A 42 28.94 4.57 -18.40
C GLY A 42 27.73 4.44 -17.47
N GLU A 43 26.56 4.90 -17.85
CA GLU A 43 25.35 4.63 -17.04
C GLU A 43 24.75 3.25 -17.36
N PRO A 44 24.39 2.46 -16.32
CA PRO A 44 23.71 1.20 -16.54
C PRO A 44 22.33 1.47 -17.16
N SER A 45 22.11 0.92 -18.35
CA SER A 45 20.86 1.04 -19.09
C SER A 45 19.67 0.58 -18.23
N THR A 46 18.71 1.45 -18.06
CA THR A 46 17.31 1.09 -17.74
C THR A 46 16.90 -0.10 -18.60
N PRO A 47 16.05 -1.03 -18.10
CA PRO A 47 15.55 -2.15 -18.90
C PRO A 47 15.04 -1.61 -20.22
N SER A 48 15.54 -2.13 -21.34
CA SER A 48 15.24 -1.66 -22.69
C SER A 48 13.74 -1.57 -22.88
N GLU A 49 13.25 -0.38 -23.16
CA GLU A 49 11.88 -0.16 -23.60
C GLU A 49 11.57 -1.00 -24.85
N PRO A 50 10.33 -1.48 -25.02
CA PRO A 50 9.91 -2.18 -26.21
C PRO A 50 10.08 -1.28 -27.46
N SER A 51 10.40 -1.89 -28.56
CA SER A 51 10.86 -1.25 -29.80
C SER A 51 9.79 -0.52 -30.62
N ASP A 52 8.53 -0.37 -30.13
CA ASP A 52 7.47 0.37 -30.79
C ASP A 52 6.74 1.31 -29.81
N PRO A 53 6.90 2.65 -29.94
CA PRO A 53 6.27 3.61 -29.05
C PRO A 53 4.73 3.63 -29.12
N ASP A 54 4.13 3.17 -30.21
CA ASP A 54 2.66 3.17 -30.37
C ASP A 54 2.01 1.91 -29.78
N ASP A 55 2.75 0.78 -29.66
CA ASP A 55 2.26 -0.43 -28.98
C ASP A 55 2.26 -0.30 -27.44
N LEU A 56 2.94 0.71 -26.89
CA LEU A 56 3.12 0.90 -25.45
C LEU A 56 2.13 1.85 -24.80
N LYS A 57 1.35 2.61 -25.55
CA LYS A 57 0.29 3.44 -24.99
C LYS A 57 -0.74 2.55 -24.31
N GLY A 58 -0.71 2.58 -22.95
CA GLY A 58 -1.62 1.81 -22.13
C GLY A 58 -1.18 0.41 -21.77
N THR A 59 0.08 0.00 -22.04
CA THR A 59 0.62 -1.28 -21.55
C THR A 59 1.62 -1.04 -20.44
N ILE A 60 1.47 -1.71 -19.30
CA ILE A 60 2.43 -1.65 -18.19
C ILE A 60 3.49 -2.74 -18.31
N TYR A 61 4.58 -2.63 -17.54
CA TYR A 61 5.80 -3.45 -17.68
C TYR A 61 5.55 -4.97 -17.74
N ASN A 62 4.54 -5.48 -17.03
CA ASN A 62 4.21 -6.91 -16.98
C ASN A 62 3.35 -7.39 -18.16
N GLY A 63 3.07 -6.52 -19.15
CA GLY A 63 2.30 -6.82 -20.33
C GLY A 63 0.79 -6.61 -20.19
N ILE A 64 0.29 -6.14 -19.06
CA ILE A 64 -1.12 -5.82 -18.88
C ILE A 64 -1.46 -4.59 -19.73
N LYS A 65 -2.45 -4.72 -20.63
CA LYS A 65 -3.03 -3.59 -21.36
C LYS A 65 -4.08 -2.90 -20.51
N LEU A 66 -3.90 -1.59 -20.32
CA LEU A 66 -4.90 -0.79 -19.61
C LEU A 66 -6.15 -0.64 -20.51
N PRO A 67 -7.36 -0.65 -19.94
CA PRO A 67 -8.57 -0.33 -20.66
C PRO A 67 -8.50 1.05 -21.33
N ALA A 68 -9.09 1.18 -22.53
CA ALA A 68 -9.12 2.44 -23.28
C ALA A 68 -9.75 3.59 -22.47
N GLN A 69 -10.72 3.26 -21.63
CA GLN A 69 -11.29 4.18 -20.64
C GLN A 69 -10.63 3.95 -19.29
N TRP A 70 -9.83 4.91 -18.85
CA TRP A 70 -9.13 4.88 -17.56
C TRP A 70 -9.43 6.13 -16.71
N PRO A 71 -9.64 6.00 -15.39
CA PRO A 71 -9.90 4.73 -14.68
C PRO A 71 -11.20 4.07 -15.16
N LEU A 72 -11.33 2.75 -14.89
CA LEU A 72 -12.55 2.01 -15.21
C LEU A 72 -13.78 2.68 -14.58
N LEU A 73 -14.81 2.93 -15.38
CA LEU A 73 -16.06 3.47 -14.88
C LEU A 73 -16.81 2.41 -14.07
N ARG A 74 -17.10 2.76 -12.84
CA ARG A 74 -17.93 1.99 -11.93
C ARG A 74 -19.01 2.90 -11.35
N SER A 75 -20.14 2.32 -11.01
CA SER A 75 -21.27 3.05 -10.44
C SER A 75 -21.46 2.70 -8.97
N ALA A 76 -21.48 3.70 -8.10
CA ALA A 76 -21.74 3.50 -6.68
C ALA A 76 -23.11 2.82 -6.44
N SER A 77 -24.14 3.14 -7.23
CA SER A 77 -25.48 2.57 -7.08
C SER A 77 -25.55 1.08 -7.41
N SER A 78 -24.79 0.61 -8.39
CA SER A 78 -24.84 -0.80 -8.83
C SER A 78 -23.68 -1.65 -8.28
N ASP A 79 -22.54 -1.04 -7.90
CA ASP A 79 -21.31 -1.79 -7.61
C ASP A 79 -20.85 -1.70 -6.15
N ILE A 80 -21.62 -1.01 -5.29
CA ILE A 80 -21.23 -0.71 -3.91
C ILE A 80 -20.87 -1.94 -3.06
N ARG A 81 -21.49 -3.08 -3.32
CA ARG A 81 -21.26 -4.34 -2.59
C ARG A 81 -20.73 -5.47 -3.48
N LYS A 82 -20.14 -5.15 -4.62
CA LYS A 82 -19.55 -6.14 -5.54
C LYS A 82 -18.06 -6.33 -5.37
N GLY A 83 -17.41 -5.52 -4.52
CA GLY A 83 -15.96 -5.51 -4.44
C GLY A 83 -15.32 -5.14 -5.78
N MET A 84 -14.22 -5.80 -6.11
CA MET A 84 -13.51 -5.61 -7.38
C MET A 84 -12.96 -6.96 -7.87
N SER A 85 -12.95 -7.16 -9.18
CA SER A 85 -12.25 -8.27 -9.84
C SER A 85 -11.31 -7.70 -10.89
N PRO A 86 -10.02 -8.07 -10.88
CA PRO A 86 -9.06 -7.58 -11.86
C PRO A 86 -9.37 -8.08 -13.27
N TYR A 87 -9.61 -7.16 -14.20
CA TYR A 87 -9.89 -7.47 -15.61
C TYR A 87 -8.77 -8.27 -16.28
N TYR A 88 -7.52 -8.03 -15.86
CA TYR A 88 -6.36 -8.71 -16.44
C TYR A 88 -6.26 -10.20 -16.07
N LEU A 89 -7.03 -10.70 -15.11
CA LEU A 89 -7.07 -12.14 -14.82
C LEU A 89 -7.90 -12.92 -15.85
N SER A 90 -8.93 -12.28 -16.43
CA SER A 90 -9.73 -12.86 -17.51
C SER A 90 -9.13 -12.62 -18.90
N SER A 91 -8.30 -11.58 -19.05
CA SER A 91 -7.63 -11.21 -20.31
C SER A 91 -6.12 -11.05 -20.07
N ARG A 92 -5.47 -12.18 -19.72
CA ARG A 92 -4.04 -12.19 -19.41
C ARG A 92 -3.19 -11.92 -20.65
N PRO A 93 -2.02 -11.26 -20.51
CA PRO A 93 -1.03 -11.17 -21.56
C PRO A 93 -0.61 -12.56 -22.03
N THR A 94 -0.37 -12.73 -23.32
CA THR A 94 0.19 -13.99 -23.88
C THR A 94 1.62 -14.24 -23.42
N THR A 95 2.31 -13.18 -22.98
CA THR A 95 3.65 -13.22 -22.40
C THR A 95 3.72 -12.22 -21.26
N VAL A 96 4.08 -12.68 -20.06
CA VAL A 96 4.25 -11.83 -18.89
C VAL A 96 5.73 -11.47 -18.75
N ASN A 97 6.05 -10.17 -18.68
CA ASN A 97 7.40 -9.74 -18.34
C ASN A 97 7.63 -9.86 -16.83
N VAL A 98 8.62 -10.66 -16.44
CA VAL A 98 8.98 -10.95 -15.04
C VAL A 98 10.37 -10.39 -14.67
N ALA A 99 10.84 -9.36 -15.39
CA ALA A 99 12.13 -8.72 -15.14
C ALA A 99 12.16 -7.88 -13.85
N VAL A 100 10.99 -7.55 -13.28
CA VAL A 100 10.87 -6.75 -12.06
C VAL A 100 10.38 -7.63 -10.92
N GLY A 101 11.20 -7.79 -9.91
CA GLY A 101 10.83 -8.33 -8.61
C GLY A 101 10.58 -9.83 -8.55
N ARG A 102 10.38 -10.28 -7.32
CA ARG A 102 9.94 -11.63 -7.03
C ARG A 102 8.50 -11.80 -7.50
N GLN A 103 8.22 -12.89 -8.17
CA GLN A 103 6.93 -13.23 -8.74
C GLN A 103 6.13 -14.07 -7.74
N LEU A 104 5.18 -13.43 -7.07
CA LEU A 104 4.36 -14.06 -6.02
C LEU A 104 3.15 -14.77 -6.62
N PHE A 105 2.78 -15.92 -6.02
CA PHE A 105 1.62 -16.73 -6.43
C PHE A 105 0.33 -16.35 -5.68
N VAL A 106 0.09 -15.07 -5.50
CA VAL A 106 -1.08 -14.52 -4.78
C VAL A 106 -2.39 -14.61 -5.58
N ASP A 107 -2.30 -14.82 -6.89
CA ASP A 107 -3.40 -14.96 -7.85
C ASP A 107 -3.04 -15.94 -8.98
N ASN A 108 -3.94 -16.10 -9.96
CA ASN A 108 -3.70 -17.00 -11.10
C ASN A 108 -3.00 -16.34 -12.29
N PHE A 109 -2.52 -15.11 -12.15
CA PHE A 109 -1.93 -14.35 -13.27
C PHE A 109 -0.75 -15.07 -13.93
N LEU A 110 0.10 -15.69 -13.12
CA LEU A 110 1.31 -16.39 -13.58
C LEU A 110 1.08 -17.88 -13.90
N ILE A 111 -0.07 -18.45 -13.53
CA ILE A 111 -0.30 -19.89 -13.54
C ILE A 111 -1.05 -20.30 -14.81
N GLU A 112 -0.44 -21.16 -15.64
CA GLU A 112 -1.13 -21.83 -16.75
C GLU A 112 -1.90 -23.05 -16.25
N LYS A 113 -1.22 -23.93 -15.50
CA LYS A 113 -1.82 -25.11 -14.87
C LYS A 113 -1.07 -25.50 -13.59
N THR A 114 -1.78 -26.10 -12.67
CA THR A 114 -1.19 -26.60 -11.41
C THR A 114 -2.04 -27.71 -10.80
N THR A 115 -1.40 -28.61 -10.07
CA THR A 115 -2.02 -29.57 -9.15
C THR A 115 -1.74 -29.21 -7.69
N LEU A 116 -0.96 -28.14 -7.43
CA LEU A 116 -0.72 -27.59 -6.09
C LEU A 116 -1.90 -26.74 -5.65
N ILE A 117 -2.09 -26.62 -4.35
CA ILE A 117 -3.18 -25.84 -3.73
C ILE A 117 -2.62 -24.50 -3.24
N ARG A 118 -3.30 -23.40 -3.55
CA ARG A 118 -2.94 -22.10 -2.95
C ARG A 118 -3.35 -22.07 -1.50
N LYS A 119 -2.40 -21.71 -0.63
CA LYS A 119 -2.60 -21.50 0.80
C LYS A 119 -2.24 -20.07 1.14
N PHE A 120 -3.15 -19.35 1.82
CA PHE A 120 -2.88 -18.01 2.35
C PHE A 120 -2.32 -18.11 3.76
N HIS A 121 -1.43 -17.17 4.10
CA HIS A 121 -0.77 -17.11 5.38
C HIS A 121 -0.96 -15.73 6.03
N TYR A 122 -0.87 -15.70 7.37
CA TYR A 122 -1.15 -14.52 8.17
C TYR A 122 0.05 -14.16 9.02
N PRO A 123 0.29 -12.86 9.27
CA PRO A 123 1.35 -12.45 10.18
C PRO A 123 1.01 -12.80 11.63
N GLU A 124 2.04 -13.06 12.40
CA GLU A 124 1.95 -13.27 13.83
C GLU A 124 2.20 -11.94 14.55
N TYR A 125 1.39 -11.65 15.58
CA TYR A 125 1.63 -10.49 16.41
C TYR A 125 2.88 -10.68 17.25
N TYR A 126 3.71 -9.64 17.31
CA TYR A 126 4.87 -9.63 18.20
C TYR A 126 4.40 -9.75 19.66
N SER A 127 5.01 -10.66 20.42
CA SER A 127 4.59 -10.97 21.80
C SER A 127 4.77 -9.80 22.77
N GLY A 128 5.65 -8.84 22.46
CA GLY A 128 5.88 -7.62 23.24
C GLY A 128 4.97 -6.44 22.86
N ASN A 129 3.90 -6.66 22.09
CA ASN A 129 2.96 -5.59 21.77
C ASN A 129 2.22 -5.04 23.00
N PRO A 130 1.89 -3.73 23.01
CA PRO A 130 2.20 -2.72 21.98
C PRO A 130 3.64 -2.23 22.07
N ILE A 131 4.27 -1.97 20.91
CA ILE A 131 5.66 -1.49 20.82
C ILE A 131 5.82 0.01 21.01
N LEU A 132 4.75 0.79 20.84
CA LEU A 132 4.69 2.21 21.16
C LEU A 132 3.33 2.52 21.78
N SER A 133 3.34 3.03 23.00
CA SER A 133 2.15 3.44 23.76
C SER A 133 2.17 4.93 24.07
N PRO A 134 1.00 5.57 24.26
CA PRO A 134 0.96 6.97 24.71
C PRO A 134 1.47 7.06 26.17
N ASP A 135 2.58 7.79 26.34
CA ASP A 135 3.27 7.99 27.62
C ASP A 135 3.63 9.47 27.88
N LYS A 136 3.25 10.38 26.94
CA LYS A 136 3.54 11.81 27.01
C LYS A 136 2.26 12.62 27.16
N ASP A 137 2.35 13.82 27.78
CA ASP A 137 1.18 14.68 27.97
C ASP A 137 0.56 15.17 26.65
N TRP A 138 1.38 15.37 25.63
CA TRP A 138 0.88 15.77 24.29
C TRP A 138 0.26 14.63 23.50
N GLU A 139 0.29 13.40 24.00
CA GLU A 139 -0.39 12.25 23.42
C GLU A 139 -1.80 12.06 23.96
N LYS A 140 -2.16 12.79 25.00
CA LYS A 140 -3.51 12.81 25.59
C LYS A 140 -4.46 13.68 24.76
N VAL A 141 -5.75 13.37 24.80
CA VAL A 141 -6.82 14.16 24.16
C VAL A 141 -7.49 15.02 25.22
N GLY A 142 -7.06 16.27 25.35
CA GLY A 142 -7.58 17.18 26.36
C GLY A 142 -7.52 16.61 27.77
N THR A 143 -8.62 16.74 28.54
CA THR A 143 -8.74 16.22 29.90
C THR A 143 -9.50 14.89 30.01
N LYS A 144 -9.88 14.27 28.88
CA LYS A 144 -10.83 13.15 28.84
C LYS A 144 -10.22 11.75 29.02
N GLY A 145 -8.94 11.64 29.33
CA GLY A 145 -8.28 10.34 29.53
C GLY A 145 -8.00 9.52 28.27
N ALA A 146 -8.56 9.87 27.10
CA ALA A 146 -8.20 9.25 25.82
C ALA A 146 -6.77 9.65 25.44
N ALA A 147 -6.01 8.72 24.84
CA ALA A 147 -4.64 8.98 24.44
C ALA A 147 -4.26 8.18 23.17
N PHE A 148 -3.49 8.81 22.28
CA PHE A 148 -3.08 8.23 21.00
C PHE A 148 -1.56 8.30 20.83
N ALA A 149 -0.94 7.17 20.50
CA ALA A 149 0.41 7.08 19.99
C ALA A 149 0.43 5.99 18.90
N ALA A 150 -0.16 6.31 17.75
CA ALA A 150 -0.36 5.33 16.69
C ALA A 150 -0.29 5.97 15.29
N PRO A 151 0.37 5.29 14.32
CA PRO A 151 0.63 5.87 13.01
C PRO A 151 -0.61 5.93 12.12
N PHE A 152 -1.65 5.16 12.36
CA PHE A 152 -2.78 5.02 11.43
C PHE A 152 -2.27 4.79 10.00
N SER A 153 -2.33 5.80 9.13
CA SER A 153 -1.78 5.78 7.78
C SER A 153 -0.59 6.73 7.60
N ASP A 154 -0.03 7.27 8.69
CA ASP A 154 1.01 8.31 8.60
C ASP A 154 2.28 7.80 7.92
N GLY A 155 2.96 6.83 8.47
CA GLY A 155 4.11 6.22 7.81
C GLY A 155 5.12 5.59 8.76
N VAL A 156 5.61 4.41 8.41
CA VAL A 156 6.81 3.81 8.99
C VAL A 156 7.73 3.37 7.87
N TRP A 157 8.97 3.84 7.90
CA TRP A 157 9.95 3.64 6.83
C TRP A 157 11.31 3.31 7.41
N TYR A 158 12.09 2.50 6.68
CA TYR A 158 13.51 2.41 6.94
C TYR A 158 14.26 3.39 6.04
N ASP A 159 15.06 4.25 6.63
CA ASP A 159 15.93 5.19 5.93
C ASP A 159 17.35 4.61 5.85
N GLU A 160 17.72 4.07 4.71
CA GLU A 160 19.02 3.45 4.47
C GLU A 160 20.17 4.45 4.53
N THR A 161 19.88 5.74 4.38
CA THR A 161 20.89 6.80 4.50
C THR A 161 21.26 7.06 5.97
N GLU A 162 20.24 7.08 6.84
CA GLU A 162 20.42 7.27 8.28
C GLU A 162 20.52 5.94 9.05
N GLN A 163 20.29 4.80 8.37
CA GLN A 163 20.25 3.45 8.94
C GLN A 163 19.31 3.35 10.16
N LYS A 164 18.11 3.91 10.02
CA LYS A 164 17.10 3.98 11.08
C LYS A 164 15.72 3.66 10.57
N PHE A 165 14.94 3.02 11.44
CA PHE A 165 13.48 2.98 11.33
C PHE A 165 12.93 4.32 11.82
N LYS A 166 12.02 4.91 11.04
CA LYS A 166 11.38 6.19 11.32
C LYS A 166 9.87 6.01 11.28
N MET A 167 9.20 6.54 12.29
CA MET A 167 7.74 6.49 12.42
C MET A 167 7.17 7.88 12.61
N TRP A 168 6.18 8.21 11.80
CA TRP A 168 5.29 9.35 12.04
C TRP A 168 3.98 8.81 12.58
N TYR A 169 3.47 9.44 13.62
CA TYR A 169 2.27 8.96 14.27
C TYR A 169 1.38 10.09 14.75
N MET A 170 0.08 9.82 14.81
CA MET A 170 -0.90 10.72 15.37
C MET A 170 -0.85 10.65 16.90
N ALA A 171 -0.83 11.82 17.53
CA ALA A 171 -0.96 12.02 18.97
C ALA A 171 -2.18 12.89 19.27
N GLY A 172 -2.72 12.81 20.49
CA GLY A 172 -3.92 13.53 20.90
C GLY A 172 -3.77 15.05 20.96
N GLY A 173 -2.52 15.52 21.07
CA GLY A 173 -2.16 16.95 21.02
C GLY A 173 -2.08 17.65 22.38
N GLY A 174 -2.75 17.17 23.42
CA GLY A 174 -2.75 17.82 24.73
C GLY A 174 -3.01 19.32 24.63
N LYS A 175 -2.17 20.14 25.24
CA LYS A 175 -2.23 21.62 25.15
C LYS A 175 -1.86 22.20 23.78
N TYR A 176 -1.25 21.39 22.89
CA TYR A 176 -0.85 21.81 21.54
C TYR A 176 -1.92 21.53 20.49
N SER A 177 -3.01 20.89 20.86
CA SER A 177 -4.12 20.58 19.97
C SER A 177 -4.94 21.80 19.63
N VAL A 178 -5.30 21.95 18.36
CA VAL A 178 -6.27 22.95 17.90
C VAL A 178 -7.63 22.25 17.79
N ASN A 179 -8.64 22.77 18.49
CA ASN A 179 -10.00 22.23 18.49
C ASN A 179 -10.09 20.74 18.83
N SER A 180 -9.26 20.26 19.76
CA SER A 180 -9.15 18.84 20.13
C SER A 180 -8.74 17.91 18.97
N GLY A 181 -8.14 18.45 17.92
CA GLY A 181 -7.59 17.67 16.81
C GLY A 181 -6.21 17.09 17.13
N GLY A 182 -5.86 15.99 16.47
CA GLY A 182 -4.55 15.36 16.61
C GLY A 182 -3.41 16.20 16.03
N ILE A 183 -2.20 15.91 16.50
CA ILE A 183 -0.93 16.44 15.99
C ILE A 183 -0.10 15.29 15.42
N THR A 184 0.96 15.61 14.66
CA THR A 184 1.91 14.62 14.17
C THR A 184 3.16 14.62 15.02
N CYS A 185 3.51 13.45 15.56
CA CYS A 185 4.74 13.18 16.29
C CYS A 185 5.66 12.25 15.52
N TYR A 186 6.92 12.16 15.95
CA TYR A 186 7.97 11.35 15.35
C TYR A 186 8.60 10.41 16.39
N ALA A 187 8.90 9.20 15.96
CA ALA A 187 9.72 8.27 16.73
C ALA A 187 10.75 7.60 15.81
N GLU A 188 11.85 7.15 16.38
CA GLU A 188 12.89 6.42 15.65
C GLU A 188 13.35 5.18 16.41
N SER A 189 13.87 4.20 15.66
CA SER A 189 14.34 2.92 16.20
C SER A 189 15.55 2.41 15.42
N ALA A 190 16.42 1.67 16.08
CA ALA A 190 17.53 0.95 15.45
C ALA A 190 17.13 -0.47 14.98
N ASP A 191 16.15 -1.07 15.65
CA ASP A 191 15.74 -2.47 15.45
C ASP A 191 14.31 -2.65 14.93
N GLY A 192 13.53 -1.54 14.86
CA GLY A 192 12.12 -1.55 14.48
C GLY A 192 11.17 -2.06 15.56
N ILE A 193 11.67 -2.35 16.74
CA ILE A 193 10.91 -2.89 17.90
C ILE A 193 10.94 -1.91 19.06
N THR A 194 12.13 -1.44 19.41
CA THR A 194 12.35 -0.50 20.52
C THR A 194 12.38 0.93 19.97
N TRP A 195 11.37 1.72 20.34
CA TRP A 195 11.18 3.07 19.79
C TRP A 195 11.52 4.16 20.78
N THR A 196 12.22 5.17 20.32
CA THR A 196 12.53 6.38 21.08
C THR A 196 11.76 7.58 20.52
N LYS A 197 11.36 8.50 21.41
CA LYS A 197 10.67 9.77 21.12
C LYS A 197 11.66 10.90 21.36
N PRO A 198 12.46 11.32 20.34
CA PRO A 198 13.53 12.31 20.54
C PRO A 198 12.95 13.69 20.83
N SER A 199 13.68 14.52 21.60
CA SER A 199 13.36 15.94 21.74
C SER A 199 13.71 16.68 20.46
N LEU A 200 12.74 17.37 19.86
CA LEU A 200 12.88 18.10 18.61
C LEU A 200 12.67 19.61 18.81
N SER A 201 13.06 20.40 17.80
CA SER A 201 13.08 21.85 17.86
C SER A 201 11.73 22.54 17.56
N ILE A 202 10.78 21.83 16.92
CA ILE A 202 9.46 22.41 16.59
C ILE A 202 8.74 22.84 17.87
N GLU A 203 8.83 22.01 18.92
CA GLU A 203 8.36 22.30 20.26
C GLU A 203 9.36 21.68 21.24
N SER A 204 10.15 22.54 21.88
CA SER A 204 11.27 22.10 22.73
C SER A 204 10.80 21.11 23.82
N GLY A 205 11.55 20.03 23.98
CA GLY A 205 11.24 18.96 24.93
C GLY A 205 10.20 17.95 24.45
N THR A 206 9.71 18.09 23.20
CA THR A 206 8.75 17.14 22.60
C THR A 206 9.26 16.54 21.32
N ASN A 207 8.61 15.47 20.85
CA ASN A 207 8.87 14.86 19.55
C ASN A 207 7.82 15.29 18.48
N ILE A 208 7.18 16.44 18.66
CA ILE A 208 6.20 16.99 17.73
C ILE A 208 6.91 17.47 16.47
N VAL A 209 6.40 17.06 15.30
CA VAL A 209 6.92 17.47 13.97
C VAL A 209 5.90 18.30 13.19
N ASP A 210 4.62 18.26 13.55
CA ASP A 210 3.59 19.08 12.93
C ASP A 210 2.41 19.33 13.87
N LYS A 211 1.98 20.59 13.93
CA LYS A 211 0.86 21.05 14.78
C LYS A 211 0.16 22.23 14.11
N GLY A 212 -0.96 22.64 14.64
CA GLY A 212 -1.62 23.90 14.27
C GLY A 212 -2.93 23.76 13.52
N LEU A 213 -3.19 22.66 12.83
CA LEU A 213 -4.48 22.39 12.18
C LEU A 213 -5.10 21.14 12.78
N GLN A 214 -6.42 21.12 12.92
CA GLN A 214 -7.13 19.89 13.23
C GLN A 214 -6.92 18.93 12.06
N ARG A 215 -6.22 17.82 12.32
CA ARG A 215 -5.97 16.79 11.30
C ARG A 215 -6.84 15.55 11.52
N ASP A 216 -7.09 14.83 10.45
CA ASP A 216 -7.57 13.45 10.45
C ASP A 216 -6.47 12.51 9.94
N ALA A 217 -6.62 11.90 8.78
CA ALA A 217 -5.61 11.04 8.20
C ALA A 217 -4.39 11.84 7.70
N SER A 218 -3.25 11.17 7.63
CA SER A 218 -2.05 11.66 6.97
C SER A 218 -1.38 10.49 6.26
N THR A 219 -0.61 10.77 5.23
CA THR A 219 0.33 9.81 4.63
C THR A 219 1.68 10.49 4.54
N VAL A 220 2.69 9.93 5.19
CA VAL A 220 4.09 10.31 5.04
C VAL A 220 4.77 9.27 4.18
N TRP A 221 5.38 9.71 3.10
CA TRP A 221 6.07 8.87 2.13
C TRP A 221 7.54 9.21 2.05
N LEU A 222 8.43 8.23 2.23
CA LEU A 222 9.84 8.35 1.90
C LEU A 222 10.01 7.98 0.42
N ASP A 223 10.10 9.00 -0.44
CA ASP A 223 10.29 8.80 -1.88
C ASP A 223 11.78 8.60 -2.18
N LYS A 224 12.20 7.33 -2.22
CA LYS A 224 13.60 6.92 -2.43
C LYS A 224 14.09 7.19 -3.86
N GLN A 225 13.19 7.51 -4.79
CA GLN A 225 13.48 7.87 -6.17
C GLN A 225 13.47 9.40 -6.40
N GLU A 226 13.18 10.20 -5.37
CA GLU A 226 13.21 11.65 -5.45
C GLU A 226 14.67 12.15 -5.52
N THR A 227 14.98 12.93 -6.54
CA THR A 227 16.31 13.49 -6.78
C THR A 227 16.61 14.72 -5.93
N SER A 228 15.57 15.48 -5.55
CA SER A 228 15.71 16.65 -4.67
C SER A 228 15.73 16.25 -3.21
N ALA A 229 16.88 16.38 -2.54
CA ALA A 229 17.01 16.05 -1.12
C ALA A 229 15.97 16.77 -0.25
N SER A 230 15.58 18.00 -0.57
CA SER A 230 14.60 18.78 0.19
C SER A 230 13.15 18.27 0.04
N LYS A 231 12.88 17.37 -0.91
CA LYS A 231 11.55 16.81 -1.20
C LYS A 231 11.48 15.30 -0.96
N ARG A 232 12.53 14.72 -0.40
CA ARG A 232 12.68 13.28 -0.19
C ARG A 232 11.57 12.68 0.66
N TYR A 233 11.12 13.39 1.69
CA TYR A 233 9.91 13.06 2.44
C TYR A 233 8.75 13.93 1.99
N LYS A 234 7.60 13.29 1.80
CA LYS A 234 6.34 13.91 1.37
C LYS A 234 5.25 13.60 2.39
N MET A 235 4.57 14.63 2.88
CA MET A 235 3.42 14.47 3.77
C MET A 235 2.16 14.99 3.09
N PHE A 236 1.15 14.15 3.02
CA PHE A 236 -0.20 14.49 2.57
C PHE A 236 -1.13 14.40 3.77
N GLN A 237 -1.53 15.53 4.31
CA GLN A 237 -2.30 15.59 5.53
C GLN A 237 -3.73 16.03 5.22
N VAL A 238 -4.72 15.30 5.71
CA VAL A 238 -6.12 15.74 5.70
C VAL A 238 -6.35 16.61 6.92
N ALA A 239 -6.56 17.91 6.71
CA ALA A 239 -6.67 18.88 7.80
C ALA A 239 -7.75 19.92 7.52
N GLY A 240 -8.17 20.64 8.57
CA GLY A 240 -9.18 21.72 8.52
C GLY A 240 -10.40 21.48 9.39
N GLY A 241 -10.66 20.24 9.79
CA GLY A 241 -11.79 19.86 10.64
C GLY A 241 -13.05 19.44 9.86
N PRO A 242 -14.05 18.90 10.57
CA PRO A 242 -15.29 18.39 9.97
C PRO A 242 -15.97 19.41 9.05
N GLY A 243 -16.31 18.97 7.83
CA GLY A 243 -16.94 19.81 6.80
C GLY A 243 -16.00 20.79 6.09
N LYS A 244 -14.72 20.82 6.47
CA LYS A 244 -13.70 21.74 5.89
C LYS A 244 -12.39 21.02 5.54
N TRP A 245 -12.44 19.70 5.40
CA TRP A 245 -11.25 18.90 5.11
C TRP A 245 -10.61 19.26 3.77
N LYS A 246 -9.29 19.41 3.77
CA LYS A 246 -8.45 19.66 2.60
C LYS A 246 -7.17 18.84 2.72
N TYR A 247 -6.54 18.51 1.61
CA TYR A 247 -5.17 18.00 1.62
C TYR A 247 -4.18 19.16 1.75
N ILE A 248 -3.28 19.01 2.70
CA ILE A 248 -2.11 19.87 2.87
C ILE A 248 -0.89 19.04 2.46
N TYR A 249 -0.17 19.52 1.47
CA TYR A 249 1.05 18.87 1.00
C TYR A 249 2.28 19.56 1.58
N LYS A 250 3.15 18.77 2.19
CA LYS A 250 4.40 19.25 2.78
C LYS A 250 5.57 18.39 2.33
N THR A 251 6.76 18.97 2.28
CA THR A 251 8.00 18.25 1.95
C THR A 251 9.05 18.46 3.02
N SER A 252 9.99 17.51 3.12
CA SER A 252 11.07 17.55 4.09
C SER A 252 12.30 16.81 3.57
N ALA A 253 13.49 17.23 4.01
CA ALA A 253 14.74 16.55 3.76
C ALA A 253 15.00 15.40 4.76
N ASP A 254 14.51 15.53 6.00
CA ASP A 254 14.80 14.67 7.14
C ASP A 254 13.58 14.01 7.77
N GLY A 255 12.37 14.44 7.34
CA GLY A 255 11.10 14.00 7.90
C GLY A 255 10.75 14.62 9.26
N LYS A 256 11.55 15.55 9.76
CA LYS A 256 11.38 16.23 11.05
C LYS A 256 11.02 17.71 10.86
N GLN A 257 11.65 18.39 9.91
CA GLN A 257 11.39 19.77 9.53
C GLN A 257 10.58 19.81 8.24
N TRP A 258 9.34 20.29 8.31
CA TRP A 258 8.41 20.27 7.19
C TRP A 258 8.21 21.66 6.57
N ARG A 259 8.23 21.71 5.25
CA ARG A 259 7.89 22.91 4.47
C ARG A 259 6.50 22.72 3.88
N ASP A 260 5.60 23.62 4.23
CA ASP A 260 4.25 23.67 3.67
C ASP A 260 4.28 24.21 2.24
N ASN A 261 3.63 23.52 1.33
CA ASN A 261 3.49 23.96 -0.07
C ASN A 261 2.46 25.10 -0.25
N LYS A 262 1.86 25.57 0.82
CA LYS A 262 0.94 26.72 0.93
C LYS A 262 -0.32 26.69 0.05
N THR A 263 -0.47 25.73 -0.85
CA THR A 263 -1.65 25.59 -1.71
C THR A 263 -2.39 24.32 -1.33
N PRO A 264 -3.39 24.40 -0.43
CA PRO A 264 -4.21 23.25 -0.09
C PRO A 264 -5.10 22.85 -1.26
N SER A 265 -5.58 21.60 -1.24
CA SER A 265 -6.61 21.13 -2.19
C SER A 265 -7.92 21.91 -2.02
N GLN A 266 -8.87 21.65 -2.91
CA GLN A 266 -10.26 21.95 -2.67
C GLN A 266 -10.84 21.04 -1.57
N ALA A 267 -12.13 21.17 -1.27
CA ALA A 267 -12.78 20.35 -0.26
C ALA A 267 -12.71 18.86 -0.62
N VAL A 268 -12.31 18.05 0.35
CA VAL A 268 -12.22 16.59 0.27
C VAL A 268 -12.92 15.96 1.48
N THR A 269 -12.92 14.64 1.55
CA THR A 269 -13.43 13.90 2.71
C THR A 269 -12.30 13.50 3.67
N ASP A 270 -12.62 13.21 4.92
CA ASP A 270 -11.68 12.60 5.87
C ASP A 270 -11.24 11.20 5.44
N ARG A 271 -10.32 10.58 6.16
CA ARG A 271 -9.85 9.20 5.93
C ARG A 271 -9.43 8.91 4.50
N SER A 272 -8.66 9.80 3.92
CA SER A 272 -8.04 9.59 2.62
C SER A 272 -6.58 9.23 2.78
N THR A 273 -6.08 8.37 1.91
CA THR A 273 -4.68 7.93 1.87
C THR A 273 -4.11 8.08 0.47
N ILE A 274 -2.82 8.25 0.39
CA ILE A 274 -2.11 8.48 -0.86
C ILE A 274 -0.98 7.44 -0.98
N TYR A 275 -0.76 6.92 -2.18
CA TYR A 275 0.33 6.01 -2.45
C TYR A 275 0.95 6.25 -3.83
N LYS A 276 2.23 5.87 -3.99
CA LYS A 276 2.89 5.86 -5.30
C LYS A 276 2.70 4.49 -5.95
N ASN A 277 2.20 4.49 -7.18
CA ASN A 277 2.18 3.32 -8.04
C ASN A 277 3.34 3.43 -9.05
N PRO A 278 4.47 2.76 -8.83
CA PRO A 278 5.62 2.87 -9.70
C PRO A 278 5.45 2.15 -11.03
N PHE A 279 4.55 1.16 -11.11
CA PHE A 279 4.27 0.40 -12.33
C PHE A 279 3.59 1.25 -13.40
N ARG A 280 2.92 2.34 -12.99
CA ARG A 280 2.27 3.32 -13.85
C ARG A 280 2.83 4.72 -13.69
N ASN A 281 3.83 4.89 -12.84
CA ASN A 281 4.47 6.16 -12.50
C ASN A 281 3.48 7.27 -12.11
N VAL A 282 2.51 6.94 -11.25
CA VAL A 282 1.50 7.87 -10.74
C VAL A 282 1.42 7.84 -9.22
N TRP A 283 0.98 8.95 -8.64
CA TRP A 283 0.44 9.02 -7.29
C TRP A 283 -1.06 8.81 -7.35
N ALA A 284 -1.59 8.02 -6.43
CA ALA A 284 -3.02 7.70 -6.36
C ALA A 284 -3.58 8.09 -5.00
N TRP A 285 -4.75 8.69 -5.02
CA TRP A 285 -5.53 9.08 -3.84
C TRP A 285 -6.68 8.12 -3.66
N SER A 286 -6.72 7.45 -2.51
CA SER A 286 -7.85 6.66 -2.04
C SER A 286 -8.70 7.57 -1.16
N MET A 287 -9.81 8.05 -1.68
CA MET A 287 -10.68 9.03 -1.01
C MET A 287 -11.90 8.33 -0.42
N ARG A 288 -12.34 8.75 0.78
CA ARG A 288 -13.56 8.20 1.37
C ARG A 288 -14.78 8.63 0.55
N HIS A 289 -15.62 7.66 0.25
CA HIS A 289 -16.96 7.85 -0.30
C HIS A 289 -18.01 7.20 0.62
N ASN A 290 -19.14 7.88 0.82
CA ASN A 290 -20.27 7.35 1.56
C ASN A 290 -21.45 7.19 0.60
N VAL A 291 -21.94 5.98 0.44
CA VAL A 291 -23.05 5.66 -0.46
C VAL A 291 -24.29 5.36 0.37
N ARG A 292 -25.36 6.11 0.14
CA ARG A 292 -26.68 5.80 0.68
C ARG A 292 -27.38 4.82 -0.27
N LEU A 293 -27.78 3.66 0.24
CA LEU A 293 -28.42 2.63 -0.58
C LEU A 293 -29.85 3.02 -0.97
N ASN A 294 -30.63 3.51 0.01
CA ASN A 294 -31.96 4.06 -0.20
C ASN A 294 -32.09 5.43 0.46
N SER A 295 -32.92 6.29 -0.06
CA SER A 295 -33.10 7.65 0.49
C SER A 295 -33.60 7.67 1.93
N SER A 296 -34.31 6.62 2.35
CA SER A 296 -34.81 6.42 3.71
C SER A 296 -33.80 5.82 4.69
N ASP A 297 -32.67 5.29 4.20
CA ASP A 297 -31.67 4.63 5.07
C ASP A 297 -31.01 5.67 5.98
N PRO A 298 -30.97 5.43 7.31
CA PRO A 298 -30.25 6.31 8.24
C PRO A 298 -28.74 6.19 8.10
N TYR A 299 -28.25 5.08 7.54
CA TYR A 299 -26.85 4.74 7.44
C TYR A 299 -26.34 4.84 5.99
N THR A 300 -25.03 4.96 5.86
CA THR A 300 -24.33 4.96 4.57
C THR A 300 -23.29 3.86 4.56
N VAL A 301 -23.09 3.21 3.42
CA VAL A 301 -22.00 2.27 3.23
C VAL A 301 -20.72 3.04 2.89
N ARG A 302 -19.65 2.78 3.64
CA ARG A 302 -18.34 3.37 3.35
C ARG A 302 -17.68 2.66 2.17
N ALA A 303 -17.21 3.46 1.22
CA ALA A 303 -16.56 3.04 -0.01
C ALA A 303 -15.32 3.91 -0.28
N ARG A 304 -14.67 3.67 -1.39
CA ARG A 304 -13.51 4.45 -1.84
C ARG A 304 -13.74 5.01 -3.24
N ASP A 305 -13.28 6.23 -3.43
CA ASP A 305 -13.09 6.86 -4.72
C ASP A 305 -11.60 6.86 -5.08
N TYR A 306 -11.33 6.90 -6.37
CA TYR A 306 -10.01 6.94 -6.96
C TYR A 306 -9.74 8.26 -7.68
N TYR A 307 -8.57 8.82 -7.45
CA TYR A 307 -8.00 9.92 -8.19
C TYR A 307 -6.51 9.68 -8.39
N GLU A 308 -5.92 10.07 -9.51
CA GLU A 308 -4.48 9.91 -9.75
C GLU A 308 -3.87 11.13 -10.44
N ASN A 309 -2.56 11.31 -10.23
CA ASN A 309 -1.76 12.33 -10.89
C ASN A 309 -0.28 11.91 -10.92
N ALA A 310 0.44 12.25 -11.98
CA ALA A 310 1.86 11.95 -12.09
C ALA A 310 2.72 12.78 -11.12
N ASP A 311 2.34 14.03 -10.86
CA ASP A 311 3.04 14.93 -9.94
C ASP A 311 2.28 15.04 -8.61
N PRO A 312 2.93 14.77 -7.47
CA PRO A 312 2.26 14.77 -6.17
C PRO A 312 1.80 16.15 -5.69
N ALA A 313 2.51 17.22 -6.06
CA ALA A 313 2.14 18.57 -5.64
C ALA A 313 0.93 19.07 -6.42
N SER A 314 0.95 18.96 -7.76
CA SER A 314 -0.19 19.30 -8.62
C SER A 314 -1.38 18.39 -8.33
N GLY A 315 -1.13 17.09 -8.09
CA GLY A 315 -2.16 16.13 -7.71
C GLY A 315 -2.86 16.55 -6.42
N ASN A 316 -2.10 16.92 -5.39
CA ASN A 316 -2.66 17.41 -4.14
C ASN A 316 -3.48 18.70 -4.33
N GLN A 317 -2.94 19.68 -5.04
CA GLN A 317 -3.61 20.97 -5.29
C GLN A 317 -4.91 20.78 -6.07
N ASN A 318 -4.94 19.91 -7.07
CA ASN A 318 -6.08 19.68 -7.94
C ASN A 318 -7.07 18.65 -7.39
N ALA A 319 -6.73 17.94 -6.31
CA ALA A 319 -7.63 16.95 -5.72
C ALA A 319 -8.94 17.60 -5.25
N LYS A 320 -10.05 17.03 -5.69
CA LYS A 320 -11.41 17.43 -5.32
C LYS A 320 -12.38 16.27 -5.57
N ALA A 321 -13.50 16.28 -4.85
CA ALA A 321 -14.47 15.20 -4.95
C ALA A 321 -15.00 14.97 -6.37
N GLU A 322 -15.19 16.03 -7.16
CA GLU A 322 -15.73 15.94 -8.52
C GLU A 322 -14.77 15.30 -9.55
N LEU A 323 -13.47 15.29 -9.27
CA LEU A 323 -12.46 14.63 -10.12
C LEU A 323 -12.24 13.17 -9.72
N SER A 324 -12.62 12.78 -8.52
CA SER A 324 -12.56 11.40 -8.10
C SER A 324 -13.64 10.56 -8.79
N LYS A 325 -13.36 9.26 -8.95
CA LYS A 325 -14.31 8.30 -9.52
C LYS A 325 -14.58 7.20 -8.51
N PHE A 326 -15.84 6.80 -8.38
CA PHE A 326 -16.19 5.66 -7.55
C PHE A 326 -15.30 4.47 -7.93
N TRP A 327 -14.65 3.90 -6.92
CA TRP A 327 -13.67 2.85 -7.11
C TRP A 327 -14.21 1.49 -6.69
N PHE A 328 -14.44 1.31 -5.40
CA PHE A 328 -15.03 0.09 -4.86
C PHE A 328 -15.65 0.32 -3.49
N GLY A 329 -16.61 -0.55 -3.17
CA GLY A 329 -17.12 -0.76 -1.82
C GLY A 329 -16.70 -2.12 -1.27
N PRO A 330 -17.30 -2.56 -0.17
CA PRO A 330 -17.03 -3.87 0.42
C PRO A 330 -17.32 -5.02 -0.55
N TRP A 331 -16.59 -6.12 -0.37
CA TRP A 331 -16.82 -7.35 -1.11
C TRP A 331 -18.10 -8.05 -0.61
N PRO A 332 -18.73 -8.90 -1.44
CA PRO A 332 -20.00 -9.53 -1.09
C PRO A 332 -19.97 -10.36 0.20
N ASN A 333 -18.82 -10.99 0.48
CA ASN A 333 -18.62 -11.92 1.60
C ASN A 333 -17.86 -11.30 2.77
N GLU A 334 -17.83 -9.98 2.90
CA GLU A 334 -17.22 -9.31 4.06
C GLU A 334 -17.92 -9.72 5.35
N GLN A 335 -17.12 -10.02 6.36
CA GLN A 335 -17.63 -10.40 7.67
C GLN A 335 -18.32 -9.22 8.35
N LYS A 336 -19.48 -9.46 8.94
CA LYS A 336 -20.19 -8.52 9.82
C LYS A 336 -19.68 -8.64 11.26
N HIS A 337 -20.01 -7.64 12.07
CA HIS A 337 -19.72 -7.68 13.50
C HIS A 337 -20.46 -8.85 14.17
N PRO A 338 -19.80 -9.67 15.01
CA PRO A 338 -20.45 -10.82 15.64
C PRO A 338 -21.73 -10.50 16.40
N SER A 339 -21.78 -9.36 17.12
CA SER A 339 -22.89 -8.95 17.98
C SER A 339 -23.81 -7.89 17.39
N TYR A 340 -23.44 -7.21 16.28
CA TYR A 340 -24.20 -6.11 15.69
C TYR A 340 -24.52 -6.40 14.22
N GLN A 341 -25.27 -7.47 13.98
CA GLN A 341 -25.57 -7.99 12.65
C GLN A 341 -26.51 -7.10 11.81
N ASN A 342 -27.34 -6.28 12.48
CA ASN A 342 -28.41 -5.49 11.85
C ASN A 342 -27.97 -4.07 11.46
N ASN A 343 -26.67 -3.79 11.37
CA ASN A 343 -26.19 -2.51 10.91
C ASN A 343 -26.10 -2.49 9.39
N ASP A 344 -27.04 -1.82 8.71
CA ASP A 344 -27.10 -1.77 7.25
C ASP A 344 -25.97 -0.95 6.60
N GLY A 345 -25.29 -0.07 7.36
CA GLY A 345 -24.08 0.64 6.92
C GLY A 345 -22.84 -0.24 6.89
N ALA A 346 -22.83 -1.37 7.62
CA ALA A 346 -21.71 -2.29 7.70
C ALA A 346 -21.96 -3.56 6.84
N PRO A 347 -20.89 -4.25 6.38
CA PRO A 347 -19.50 -3.79 6.42
C PRO A 347 -19.23 -2.64 5.47
N GLY A 348 -18.19 -1.88 5.74
CA GLY A 348 -17.74 -0.76 4.90
C GLY A 348 -16.22 -0.68 4.82
N ILE A 349 -15.70 -0.14 3.70
CA ILE A 349 -14.26 0.07 3.54
C ILE A 349 -13.86 1.38 4.24
N TYR A 350 -13.30 1.24 5.42
CA TYR A 350 -12.91 2.38 6.24
C TYR A 350 -11.68 3.09 5.68
N ASN A 351 -10.68 2.33 5.22
CA ASN A 351 -9.45 2.82 4.63
C ASN A 351 -8.83 1.81 3.66
N LEU A 352 -7.92 2.28 2.81
CA LEU A 352 -7.00 1.47 2.02
C LEU A 352 -5.62 2.10 2.10
N ASP A 353 -4.66 1.38 2.66
CA ASP A 353 -3.24 1.68 2.57
C ASP A 353 -2.62 0.79 1.51
N ALA A 354 -2.01 1.37 0.47
CA ALA A 354 -1.45 0.61 -0.64
C ALA A 354 0.02 0.93 -0.87
N MET A 355 0.79 -0.08 -1.30
CA MET A 355 2.23 0.00 -1.37
C MET A 355 2.81 -0.96 -2.41
N PRO A 356 3.84 -0.55 -3.19
CA PRO A 356 4.56 -1.47 -4.04
C PRO A 356 5.45 -2.41 -3.21
N TYR A 357 5.40 -3.67 -3.55
CA TYR A 357 6.23 -4.72 -3.00
C TYR A 357 6.63 -5.70 -4.10
N GLU A 358 7.92 -5.83 -4.35
CA GLU A 358 8.48 -6.67 -5.41
C GLU A 358 7.82 -6.38 -6.77
N SER A 359 7.07 -7.30 -7.34
CA SER A 359 6.41 -7.17 -8.65
C SER A 359 4.93 -6.77 -8.58
N ILE A 360 4.39 -6.49 -7.40
CA ILE A 360 2.96 -6.23 -7.18
C ILE A 360 2.73 -5.03 -6.26
N MET A 361 1.50 -4.55 -6.23
CA MET A 361 0.99 -3.67 -5.17
C MET A 361 0.28 -4.51 -4.11
N LEU A 362 0.59 -4.24 -2.86
CA LEU A 362 -0.17 -4.71 -1.70
C LEU A 362 -1.18 -3.66 -1.29
N GLY A 363 -2.40 -4.08 -0.97
CA GLY A 363 -3.45 -3.21 -0.41
C GLY A 363 -3.90 -3.76 0.94
N PHE A 364 -3.84 -2.92 1.97
CA PHE A 364 -4.34 -3.25 3.31
C PHE A 364 -5.66 -2.51 3.52
N PHE A 365 -6.75 -3.28 3.53
CA PHE A 365 -8.11 -2.77 3.63
C PHE A 365 -8.53 -2.80 5.10
N SER A 366 -8.75 -1.63 5.69
CA SER A 366 -9.40 -1.54 6.98
C SER A 366 -10.91 -1.69 6.76
N VAL A 367 -11.45 -2.83 7.13
CA VAL A 367 -12.89 -3.15 6.96
C VAL A 367 -13.61 -2.89 8.26
N TRP A 368 -14.48 -1.90 8.24
CA TRP A 368 -15.36 -1.58 9.36
C TRP A 368 -16.57 -2.50 9.38
N GLN A 369 -16.80 -3.15 10.51
CA GLN A 369 -17.89 -4.11 10.70
C GLN A 369 -19.05 -3.55 11.55
N GLY A 370 -18.93 -2.35 12.06
CA GLY A 370 -19.86 -1.72 13.01
C GLY A 370 -19.32 -1.73 14.45
N PRO A 371 -20.14 -1.33 15.45
CA PRO A 371 -21.36 -0.55 15.23
C PRO A 371 -21.09 0.95 14.98
N GLU A 372 -22.14 1.75 14.81
CA GLU A 372 -22.05 3.20 14.66
C GLU A 372 -21.64 3.90 15.98
N ASN A 373 -21.24 5.17 15.90
CA ASN A 373 -20.68 5.91 17.03
C ASN A 373 -21.64 6.05 18.22
N ASP A 374 -22.92 6.25 17.96
CA ASP A 374 -23.97 6.37 18.99
C ASP A 374 -24.16 5.05 19.73
N VAL A 375 -24.15 3.93 19.00
CA VAL A 375 -24.20 2.60 19.60
C VAL A 375 -22.93 2.29 20.38
N CYS A 376 -21.76 2.65 19.85
CA CYS A 376 -20.49 2.51 20.57
C CYS A 376 -20.52 3.25 21.92
N SER A 377 -21.02 4.49 21.91
CA SER A 377 -21.10 5.32 23.11
C SER A 377 -22.11 4.77 24.12
N LYS A 378 -23.25 4.28 23.65
CA LYS A 378 -24.32 3.71 24.49
C LYS A 378 -23.89 2.42 25.17
N ASP A 379 -23.29 1.53 24.39
CA ASP A 379 -22.98 0.16 24.83
C ASP A 379 -21.55 0.04 25.42
N ASN A 380 -20.78 1.15 25.44
CA ASN A 380 -19.38 1.22 25.85
C ASN A 380 -18.51 0.15 25.15
N VAL A 381 -18.57 0.16 23.82
CA VAL A 381 -17.80 -0.72 22.93
C VAL A 381 -17.03 0.09 21.90
N ILE A 382 -16.01 -0.51 21.29
CA ILE A 382 -15.24 0.09 20.21
C ILE A 382 -15.82 -0.34 18.86
N LYS A 383 -15.73 0.53 17.86
CA LYS A 383 -15.94 0.16 16.46
C LYS A 383 -15.04 -1.02 16.09
N ARG A 384 -15.62 -2.05 15.51
CA ARG A 384 -14.85 -3.19 15.04
C ARG A 384 -14.31 -2.91 13.65
N ASN A 385 -12.99 -2.84 13.52
CA ASN A 385 -12.27 -2.81 12.25
C ASN A 385 -11.24 -3.93 12.25
N GLN A 386 -11.11 -4.64 11.13
CA GLN A 386 -10.06 -5.63 10.90
C GLN A 386 -9.32 -5.31 9.61
N ILE A 387 -8.10 -5.82 9.47
CA ILE A 387 -7.29 -5.59 8.28
C ILE A 387 -7.38 -6.81 7.36
N MET A 388 -7.79 -6.55 6.13
CA MET A 388 -7.76 -7.51 5.03
C MET A 388 -6.62 -7.15 4.08
N VAL A 389 -6.09 -8.14 3.36
CA VAL A 389 -5.07 -7.90 2.33
C VAL A 389 -5.64 -8.16 0.95
N GLY A 390 -5.22 -7.35 -0.01
CA GLY A 390 -5.50 -7.56 -1.42
C GLY A 390 -4.25 -7.30 -2.26
N TYR A 391 -4.27 -7.83 -3.46
CA TYR A 391 -3.13 -7.82 -4.38
C TYR A 391 -3.53 -7.17 -5.68
N SER A 392 -2.62 -6.41 -6.28
CA SER A 392 -2.86 -5.76 -7.57
C SER A 392 -1.60 -5.76 -8.43
N ARG A 393 -1.76 -6.01 -9.73
CA ARG A 393 -0.66 -5.97 -10.70
C ARG A 393 -0.65 -4.70 -11.55
N ASP A 394 -1.68 -3.85 -11.42
CA ASP A 394 -1.80 -2.55 -12.06
C ASP A 394 -1.90 -1.38 -11.07
N GLY A 395 -2.03 -1.70 -9.77
CA GLY A 395 -2.18 -0.73 -8.68
C GLY A 395 -3.56 -0.06 -8.61
N TYR A 396 -4.53 -0.56 -9.38
CA TYR A 396 -5.91 -0.11 -9.38
C TYR A 396 -6.90 -1.25 -9.13
N SER A 397 -6.73 -2.38 -9.80
CA SER A 397 -7.63 -3.53 -9.71
C SER A 397 -7.14 -4.49 -8.64
N TRP A 398 -7.94 -4.70 -7.61
CA TRP A 398 -7.59 -5.49 -6.43
C TRP A 398 -8.23 -6.87 -6.43
N GLN A 399 -7.40 -7.90 -6.27
CA GLN A 399 -7.81 -9.28 -6.02
C GLN A 399 -7.80 -9.55 -4.51
N ARG A 400 -8.90 -10.11 -4.02
CA ARG A 400 -9.06 -10.57 -2.64
C ARG A 400 -9.81 -11.90 -2.66
N ASP A 401 -9.08 -13.00 -2.76
CA ASP A 401 -9.65 -14.37 -2.76
C ASP A 401 -9.87 -14.89 -1.33
N ASP A 402 -9.02 -14.45 -0.39
CA ASP A 402 -9.17 -14.77 1.01
C ASP A 402 -9.96 -13.67 1.73
N MET A 403 -11.07 -14.06 2.34
CA MET A 403 -11.96 -13.19 3.09
C MET A 403 -11.73 -13.27 4.61
N ASN A 404 -10.72 -14.01 5.05
CA ASN A 404 -10.29 -13.99 6.45
C ASN A 404 -9.49 -12.72 6.74
N PRO A 405 -9.55 -12.20 7.98
CA PRO A 405 -8.71 -11.08 8.36
C PRO A 405 -7.23 -11.44 8.24
N PHE A 406 -6.48 -10.64 7.47
CA PHE A 406 -5.03 -10.75 7.43
C PHE A 406 -4.40 -10.40 8.78
N MET A 407 -5.02 -9.42 9.48
CA MET A 407 -4.72 -9.11 10.88
C MET A 407 -6.04 -8.94 11.62
N ALA A 408 -6.36 -9.88 12.49
CA ALA A 408 -7.58 -9.93 13.26
C ALA A 408 -7.47 -9.11 14.55
N VAL A 409 -8.58 -8.56 15.02
CA VAL A 409 -8.70 -7.95 16.34
C VAL A 409 -8.77 -9.02 17.42
N SER A 410 -8.43 -8.64 18.65
CA SER A 410 -8.73 -9.44 19.83
C SER A 410 -10.12 -9.10 20.38
N ASP A 411 -10.84 -10.12 20.82
CA ASP A 411 -12.09 -9.94 21.56
C ASP A 411 -11.86 -9.80 23.09
N ASN A 412 -10.62 -9.98 23.57
CA ASN A 412 -10.26 -9.72 24.95
C ASN A 412 -10.07 -8.21 25.19
N ARG A 413 -10.85 -7.64 26.11
CA ARG A 413 -10.82 -6.21 26.45
C ARG A 413 -9.48 -5.69 27.00
N ALA A 414 -8.65 -6.57 27.53
CA ALA A 414 -7.33 -6.20 28.05
C ALA A 414 -6.30 -5.99 26.94
N ASP A 415 -6.51 -6.55 25.78
CA ASP A 415 -5.53 -6.52 24.70
C ASP A 415 -5.48 -5.14 24.03
N TRP A 416 -4.30 -4.76 23.60
CA TRP A 416 -4.02 -3.46 22.96
C TRP A 416 -4.82 -3.22 21.67
N ASN A 417 -5.25 -4.28 21.00
CA ASN A 417 -6.00 -4.30 19.75
C ASN A 417 -7.44 -4.81 19.93
N ASN A 418 -8.01 -4.66 21.10
CA ASN A 418 -9.38 -5.09 21.37
C ASN A 418 -10.40 -4.39 20.45
N GLY A 419 -11.02 -5.17 19.59
CA GLY A 419 -12.11 -4.71 18.74
C GLY A 419 -11.69 -3.81 17.57
N ASN A 420 -10.52 -3.16 17.56
CA ASN A 420 -10.18 -2.23 16.49
C ASN A 420 -8.70 -2.28 16.10
N LEU A 421 -8.50 -2.63 14.82
CA LEU A 421 -7.26 -2.38 14.10
C LEU A 421 -7.58 -1.41 12.95
N GLN A 422 -7.01 -0.23 13.02
CA GLN A 422 -7.27 0.78 12.00
C GLN A 422 -5.96 1.15 11.32
N SER A 423 -5.84 0.74 10.04
CA SER A 423 -4.71 0.95 9.15
C SER A 423 -3.46 0.12 9.48
N VAL A 424 -2.81 -0.29 8.42
CA VAL A 424 -1.45 -0.80 8.39
C VAL A 424 -0.61 0.24 7.67
N VAL A 425 0.38 0.75 8.35
CA VAL A 425 1.14 1.89 7.87
C VAL A 425 2.11 1.48 6.81
N GLY A 426 2.01 2.12 5.68
CA GLY A 426 3.02 2.05 4.66
C GLY A 426 3.28 0.64 4.15
N ALA A 427 4.52 0.39 3.73
CA ALA A 427 4.97 -0.90 3.24
C ALA A 427 5.38 -1.81 4.39
N PRO A 428 5.32 -3.13 4.16
CA PRO A 428 6.08 -4.03 5.00
C PRO A 428 7.57 -3.67 4.90
N LEU A 429 8.22 -3.50 6.06
CA LEU A 429 9.65 -3.32 6.11
C LEU A 429 10.34 -4.68 6.08
N ILE A 430 11.41 -4.80 5.31
CA ILE A 430 12.13 -6.05 5.11
C ILE A 430 13.26 -6.14 6.12
N VAL A 431 13.15 -7.04 7.09
CA VAL A 431 14.15 -7.27 8.15
C VAL A 431 14.63 -8.72 8.06
N GLY A 432 15.75 -8.93 7.36
CA GLY A 432 16.22 -10.27 7.01
C GLY A 432 15.19 -11.03 6.18
N ASP A 433 14.78 -12.22 6.62
CA ASP A 433 13.78 -13.06 5.99
C ASP A 433 12.34 -12.80 6.48
N LYS A 434 12.09 -11.62 7.06
CA LYS A 434 10.79 -11.25 7.64
C LYS A 434 10.29 -9.92 7.08
N LEU A 435 8.97 -9.77 7.11
CA LEU A 435 8.24 -8.56 6.84
C LEU A 435 7.65 -8.03 8.14
N TYR A 436 7.92 -6.77 8.46
CA TYR A 436 7.40 -6.07 9.63
C TYR A 436 6.25 -5.17 9.21
N PHE A 437 5.08 -5.34 9.85
CA PHE A 437 3.88 -4.52 9.64
C PHE A 437 3.56 -3.77 10.92
N TYR A 438 3.46 -2.45 10.82
CA TYR A 438 3.07 -1.60 11.93
C TYR A 438 1.61 -1.23 11.80
N LEU A 439 0.87 -1.29 12.88
CA LEU A 439 -0.57 -1.10 12.87
C LEU A 439 -1.05 -0.37 14.13
N SER A 440 -2.20 0.29 14.01
CA SER A 440 -2.84 1.03 15.10
C SER A 440 -3.93 0.20 15.73
N GLY A 441 -3.75 -0.17 16.99
CA GLY A 441 -4.72 -0.92 17.76
C GLY A 441 -5.36 -0.04 18.83
N ARG A 442 -6.65 -0.25 19.07
CA ARG A 442 -7.43 0.49 20.06
C ARG A 442 -8.01 -0.44 21.10
N ARG A 443 -8.10 0.05 22.33
CA ARG A 443 -8.83 -0.58 23.43
C ARG A 443 -9.55 0.44 24.28
N LEU A 444 -10.55 0.00 25.02
CA LEU A 444 -11.15 0.79 26.09
C LEU A 444 -10.47 0.51 27.42
N GLN A 445 -10.12 1.57 28.13
CA GLN A 445 -9.72 1.54 29.52
C GLN A 445 -10.78 2.32 30.31
N GLY A 446 -11.72 1.58 30.93
CA GLY A 446 -12.95 2.19 31.42
C GLY A 446 -13.79 2.74 30.25
N THR A 447 -14.01 4.06 30.23
CA THR A 447 -14.68 4.78 29.14
C THR A 447 -13.71 5.53 28.22
N SER A 448 -12.40 5.44 28.47
CA SER A 448 -11.37 6.14 27.71
C SER A 448 -10.79 5.26 26.61
N GLU A 449 -10.64 5.81 25.42
CA GLU A 449 -10.01 5.13 24.29
C GLU A 449 -8.49 5.31 24.32
N ILE A 450 -7.76 4.21 24.35
CA ILE A 450 -6.30 4.19 24.25
C ILE A 450 -5.92 3.58 22.91
N THR A 451 -5.15 4.32 22.11
CA THR A 451 -4.64 3.84 20.83
C THR A 451 -3.13 3.74 20.85
N SER A 452 -2.62 2.57 20.50
CA SER A 452 -1.20 2.22 20.54
C SER A 452 -0.74 1.64 19.20
N THR A 453 0.57 1.59 19.00
CA THR A 453 1.19 0.94 17.85
C THR A 453 1.57 -0.49 18.18
N GLY A 454 1.17 -1.42 17.33
CA GLY A 454 1.60 -2.80 17.36
C GLY A 454 2.45 -3.19 16.16
N LEU A 455 3.10 -4.33 16.28
CA LEU A 455 3.92 -4.99 15.27
C LEU A 455 3.35 -6.38 14.97
N ALA A 456 3.19 -6.69 13.68
CA ALA A 456 2.94 -8.03 13.19
C ALA A 456 4.05 -8.46 12.23
N ILE A 457 4.40 -9.74 12.21
CA ILE A 457 5.56 -10.26 11.51
C ILE A 457 5.14 -11.42 10.61
N LEU A 458 5.57 -11.37 9.34
CA LEU A 458 5.34 -12.43 8.37
C LEU A 458 6.68 -12.87 7.77
N ARG A 459 6.77 -14.11 7.31
CA ARG A 459 7.86 -14.57 6.43
C ARG A 459 7.95 -13.68 5.19
N ARG A 460 9.14 -13.40 4.67
CA ARG A 460 9.32 -12.67 3.40
C ARG A 460 8.58 -13.39 2.26
N ASP A 461 7.81 -12.65 1.47
CA ASP A 461 6.90 -13.15 0.43
C ASP A 461 5.77 -14.07 0.93
N GLY A 462 5.60 -14.20 2.23
CA GLY A 462 4.75 -15.19 2.89
C GLY A 462 3.25 -14.91 2.82
N PHE A 463 2.74 -14.15 1.87
CA PHE A 463 1.32 -13.85 1.74
C PHE A 463 0.51 -15.06 1.26
N ALA A 464 1.06 -15.79 0.29
CA ALA A 464 0.48 -17.02 -0.24
C ALA A 464 1.57 -17.96 -0.72
N SER A 465 1.31 -19.26 -0.70
CA SER A 465 2.15 -20.31 -1.29
C SER A 465 1.34 -21.23 -2.19
N MET A 466 2.00 -21.84 -3.14
CA MET A 466 1.51 -23.04 -3.84
C MET A 466 2.04 -24.24 -3.07
N SER A 467 1.14 -25.04 -2.48
CA SER A 467 1.45 -25.98 -1.40
C SER A 467 1.11 -27.42 -1.75
N GLY A 468 1.82 -28.35 -1.15
CA GLY A 468 1.58 -29.79 -1.20
C GLY A 468 2.57 -30.56 -2.05
N THR A 469 2.08 -31.62 -2.72
CA THR A 469 2.83 -32.44 -3.67
C THR A 469 2.18 -32.37 -5.04
N GLY A 470 2.92 -31.95 -6.05
CA GLY A 470 2.40 -31.78 -7.40
C GLY A 470 3.29 -30.93 -8.29
N GLU A 471 2.70 -30.35 -9.32
CA GLU A 471 3.39 -29.50 -10.28
C GLU A 471 2.64 -28.19 -10.55
N LEU A 472 3.42 -27.17 -10.95
CA LEU A 472 2.92 -25.90 -11.45
C LEU A 472 3.67 -25.52 -12.71
N THR A 473 2.96 -25.15 -13.77
CA THR A 473 3.54 -24.59 -14.99
C THR A 473 3.07 -23.14 -15.14
N THR A 474 4.01 -22.23 -15.39
CA THR A 474 3.69 -20.83 -15.63
C THR A 474 3.09 -20.61 -17.02
N VAL A 475 2.38 -19.51 -17.21
CA VAL A 475 2.14 -18.91 -18.53
C VAL A 475 3.49 -18.59 -19.21
N GLY A 476 3.48 -18.23 -20.48
CA GLY A 476 4.68 -17.73 -21.15
C GLY A 476 5.24 -16.51 -20.43
N ILE A 477 6.52 -16.52 -20.10
CA ILE A 477 7.22 -15.41 -19.44
C ILE A 477 8.40 -14.91 -20.26
N ARG A 478 8.75 -13.63 -20.08
CA ARG A 478 9.96 -13.00 -20.63
C ARG A 478 10.72 -12.32 -19.50
N PHE A 479 12.06 -12.34 -19.55
CA PHE A 479 12.93 -11.88 -18.48
C PHE A 479 14.25 -11.31 -19.03
N THR A 480 15.02 -10.65 -18.17
CA THR A 480 16.33 -10.07 -18.50
C THR A 480 17.47 -10.63 -17.66
N GLY A 481 17.16 -11.34 -16.58
CA GLY A 481 18.15 -11.98 -15.69
C GLY A 481 18.76 -13.25 -16.26
N GLU A 482 19.56 -13.94 -15.45
CA GLU A 482 20.21 -15.22 -15.84
C GLU A 482 20.27 -16.26 -14.72
N HIS A 483 20.11 -15.85 -13.48
CA HIS A 483 20.18 -16.73 -12.30
C HIS A 483 18.77 -16.95 -11.73
N PHE A 484 18.38 -18.20 -11.63
CA PHE A 484 17.04 -18.56 -11.15
C PHE A 484 17.03 -18.72 -9.62
N PHE A 485 16.06 -18.11 -8.97
CA PHE A 485 15.87 -18.21 -7.52
C PHE A 485 14.41 -18.54 -7.17
N VAL A 486 14.23 -19.16 -6.01
CA VAL A 486 12.92 -19.40 -5.40
C VAL A 486 12.91 -19.00 -3.93
N ASN A 487 11.74 -18.62 -3.45
CA ASN A 487 11.40 -18.58 -2.03
C ASN A 487 10.50 -19.78 -1.75
N ALA A 488 10.99 -20.73 -0.96
CA ALA A 488 10.28 -21.97 -0.68
C ALA A 488 10.60 -22.52 0.71
N LYS A 489 9.65 -23.26 1.27
CA LYS A 489 9.82 -24.12 2.44
C LYS A 489 9.50 -25.55 2.00
N VAL A 490 10.52 -26.40 1.92
CA VAL A 490 10.45 -27.71 1.29
C VAL A 490 10.88 -28.80 2.26
N ASN A 491 9.97 -29.67 2.67
CA ASN A 491 10.26 -30.82 3.51
C ASN A 491 10.79 -32.00 2.66
N GLY A 492 10.25 -32.19 1.46
CA GLY A 492 10.70 -33.16 0.50
C GLY A 492 11.71 -32.58 -0.51
N GLU A 493 11.30 -32.41 -1.77
CA GLU A 493 12.15 -31.83 -2.82
C GLU A 493 11.39 -30.82 -3.70
N LEU A 494 12.11 -29.80 -4.17
CA LEU A 494 11.67 -28.93 -5.25
C LEU A 494 12.67 -29.03 -6.41
N ARG A 495 12.16 -29.24 -7.62
CA ARG A 495 12.93 -29.20 -8.87
C ARG A 495 12.26 -28.28 -9.87
N VAL A 496 13.06 -27.68 -10.73
CA VAL A 496 12.60 -26.72 -11.75
C VAL A 496 13.05 -27.19 -13.14
N GLU A 497 12.15 -27.06 -14.09
CA GLU A 497 12.35 -27.36 -15.50
C GLU A 497 11.99 -26.15 -16.36
N ILE A 498 12.79 -25.88 -17.38
CA ILE A 498 12.54 -24.77 -18.31
C ILE A 498 12.06 -25.31 -19.64
N LEU A 499 10.96 -24.74 -20.12
CA LEU A 499 10.31 -25.11 -21.37
C LEU A 499 10.41 -23.98 -22.39
N ASP A 500 10.51 -24.32 -23.67
CA ASP A 500 10.34 -23.37 -24.76
C ASP A 500 8.87 -22.91 -24.88
N ASP A 501 8.57 -21.99 -25.80
CA ASP A 501 7.21 -21.49 -26.04
C ASP A 501 6.23 -22.59 -26.50
N LYS A 502 6.73 -23.67 -27.10
CA LYS A 502 5.94 -24.81 -27.54
C LYS A 502 5.72 -25.85 -26.45
N GLY A 503 6.37 -25.70 -25.29
CA GLY A 503 6.27 -26.61 -24.16
C GLY A 503 7.28 -27.75 -24.17
N ASN A 504 8.30 -27.72 -25.07
CA ASN A 504 9.38 -28.70 -25.08
C ASN A 504 10.43 -28.34 -24.03
N VAL A 505 10.99 -29.35 -23.38
CA VAL A 505 12.06 -29.17 -22.39
C VAL A 505 13.33 -28.66 -23.07
N ILE A 506 13.91 -27.60 -22.53
CA ILE A 506 15.19 -27.07 -23.03
C ILE A 506 16.33 -27.96 -22.55
N PRO A 507 17.16 -28.51 -23.47
CA PRO A 507 18.23 -29.44 -23.11
C PRO A 507 19.21 -28.85 -22.07
N GLY A 508 19.46 -29.62 -21.01
CA GLY A 508 20.31 -29.24 -19.88
C GLY A 508 19.62 -28.39 -18.82
N LEU A 509 18.33 -28.10 -18.98
CA LEU A 509 17.48 -27.38 -18.00
C LEU A 509 16.25 -28.23 -17.64
N SER A 510 16.36 -29.53 -17.71
CA SER A 510 15.29 -30.50 -17.40
C SER A 510 15.13 -30.70 -15.89
N LYS A 511 14.04 -31.35 -15.49
CA LYS A 511 13.80 -31.80 -14.11
C LYS A 511 14.94 -32.68 -13.60
N SER A 512 15.43 -33.62 -14.43
CA SER A 512 16.51 -34.52 -14.04
C SER A 512 17.87 -33.84 -13.91
N ASP A 513 18.09 -32.76 -14.67
CA ASP A 513 19.32 -31.96 -14.56
C ASP A 513 19.27 -31.01 -13.36
N CYS A 514 18.08 -30.66 -12.85
CA CYS A 514 17.91 -29.72 -11.75
C CYS A 514 18.44 -30.30 -10.43
N LYS A 515 19.36 -29.57 -9.79
CA LYS A 515 19.77 -29.89 -8.41
C LYS A 515 18.58 -29.70 -7.48
N VAL A 516 18.44 -30.61 -6.52
CA VAL A 516 17.33 -30.57 -5.55
C VAL A 516 17.42 -29.34 -4.67
N VAL A 517 16.31 -28.63 -4.51
CA VAL A 517 16.13 -27.59 -3.50
C VAL A 517 15.34 -28.17 -2.35
N THR A 518 15.85 -28.01 -1.11
CA THR A 518 15.22 -28.47 0.14
C THR A 518 15.37 -27.42 1.24
N GLY A 519 14.64 -27.61 2.35
CA GLY A 519 14.70 -26.76 3.54
C GLY A 519 13.87 -25.49 3.41
N ASP A 520 14.01 -24.61 4.39
CA ASP A 520 13.32 -23.32 4.47
C ASP A 520 14.26 -22.19 4.05
N ASN A 521 14.07 -21.64 2.85
CA ASN A 521 14.97 -20.65 2.30
C ASN A 521 14.21 -19.58 1.51
N CYS A 522 14.33 -18.32 1.94
CA CYS A 522 13.72 -17.17 1.27
C CYS A 522 14.46 -16.73 -0.02
N LYS A 523 15.63 -17.34 -0.33
CA LYS A 523 16.44 -16.99 -1.52
C LYS A 523 17.28 -18.21 -1.95
N ALA A 524 16.64 -19.33 -2.27
CA ALA A 524 17.32 -20.52 -2.77
C ALA A 524 17.65 -20.37 -4.26
N LYS A 525 18.92 -20.48 -4.61
CA LYS A 525 19.38 -20.53 -6.00
C LYS A 525 19.06 -21.89 -6.61
N VAL A 526 18.41 -21.89 -7.76
CA VAL A 526 18.18 -23.09 -8.57
C VAL A 526 19.30 -23.25 -9.58
N GLU A 527 19.91 -24.41 -9.58
CA GLU A 527 21.01 -24.75 -10.49
C GLU A 527 20.75 -26.09 -11.20
N TRP A 528 21.34 -26.25 -12.37
CA TRP A 528 21.29 -27.48 -13.13
C TRP A 528 22.69 -28.11 -13.23
N THR A 529 22.78 -29.45 -13.22
CA THR A 529 24.04 -30.19 -13.27
C THR A 529 24.80 -29.96 -14.57
N SER A 530 24.11 -29.52 -15.63
CA SER A 530 24.71 -29.06 -16.88
C SER A 530 25.59 -27.81 -16.74
N GLY A 531 25.48 -27.06 -15.62
CA GLY A 531 26.12 -25.76 -15.42
C GLY A 531 25.48 -24.62 -16.23
N LYS A 532 24.42 -24.88 -16.99
CA LYS A 532 23.71 -23.82 -17.75
C LYS A 532 22.98 -22.87 -16.82
N THR A 533 23.00 -21.60 -17.19
CA THR A 533 22.14 -20.53 -16.65
C THR A 533 21.08 -20.15 -17.70
N LEU A 534 20.21 -19.22 -17.38
CA LEU A 534 19.23 -18.71 -18.32
C LEU A 534 19.77 -17.60 -19.25
N ALA A 535 21.08 -17.31 -19.22
CA ALA A 535 21.71 -16.21 -19.98
C ALA A 535 21.38 -16.26 -21.48
N SER A 536 21.42 -17.46 -22.12
CA SER A 536 21.11 -17.62 -23.54
C SER A 536 19.63 -17.49 -23.90
N LEU A 537 18.75 -17.41 -22.89
CA LEU A 537 17.30 -17.34 -23.05
C LEU A 537 16.74 -15.93 -22.73
N LYS A 538 17.62 -14.97 -22.38
CA LYS A 538 17.21 -13.58 -22.11
C LYS A 538 16.38 -13.03 -23.26
N GLY A 539 15.23 -12.41 -22.93
CA GLY A 539 14.31 -11.84 -23.91
C GLY A 539 13.47 -12.86 -24.68
N GLN A 540 13.79 -14.16 -24.60
CA GLN A 540 12.96 -15.19 -25.22
C GLN A 540 11.72 -15.50 -24.36
N LYS A 541 10.66 -15.96 -25.00
CA LYS A 541 9.47 -16.48 -24.32
C LYS A 541 9.71 -17.93 -23.92
N ILE A 542 9.63 -18.18 -22.61
CA ILE A 542 9.76 -19.52 -22.02
C ILE A 542 8.60 -19.78 -21.08
N LYS A 543 8.48 -21.05 -20.62
CA LYS A 543 7.65 -21.41 -19.45
C LYS A 543 8.53 -22.06 -18.39
N VAL A 544 8.15 -21.92 -17.14
CA VAL A 544 8.79 -22.58 -15.99
C VAL A 544 7.85 -23.63 -15.45
N ARG A 545 8.35 -24.85 -15.21
CA ARG A 545 7.61 -25.89 -14.52
C ARG A 545 8.31 -26.26 -13.22
N PHE A 546 7.55 -26.20 -12.14
CA PHE A 546 7.96 -26.56 -10.80
C PHE A 546 7.40 -27.93 -10.45
N TYR A 547 8.22 -28.77 -9.84
CA TYR A 547 7.85 -30.07 -9.27
C TYR A 547 8.14 -30.00 -7.78
N LEU A 548 7.09 -30.01 -6.96
CA LEU A 548 7.17 -29.90 -5.51
C LEU A 548 6.70 -31.21 -4.86
N THR A 549 7.45 -31.71 -3.90
CA THR A 549 7.07 -32.80 -3.02
C THR A 549 7.11 -32.30 -1.60
N ASP A 550 5.98 -32.27 -0.92
CA ASP A 550 5.79 -31.84 0.47
C ASP A 550 6.48 -30.50 0.78
N GLY A 551 5.82 -29.41 0.43
CA GLY A 551 6.36 -28.08 0.67
C GLY A 551 5.42 -26.94 0.31
N ASP A 552 5.97 -25.74 0.36
CA ASP A 552 5.37 -24.46 0.06
C ASP A 552 6.27 -23.66 -0.86
N LEU A 553 5.80 -23.28 -2.05
CA LEU A 553 6.46 -22.40 -3.00
C LEU A 553 5.81 -21.02 -2.95
N TYR A 554 6.52 -19.99 -2.45
CA TYR A 554 6.00 -18.65 -2.25
C TYR A 554 6.22 -17.73 -3.45
N ALA A 555 7.44 -17.75 -4.03
CA ALA A 555 7.81 -16.90 -5.15
C ALA A 555 8.97 -17.50 -5.96
N PHE A 556 9.14 -16.98 -7.19
CA PHE A 556 10.34 -17.16 -7.98
C PHE A 556 10.77 -15.86 -8.64
N TRP A 557 12.03 -15.75 -9.05
CA TRP A 557 12.53 -14.65 -9.87
C TRP A 557 13.78 -15.06 -10.63
N ILE A 558 14.12 -14.28 -11.66
CA ILE A 558 15.30 -14.50 -12.47
C ILE A 558 16.18 -13.26 -12.35
N SER A 559 17.20 -13.37 -11.51
CA SER A 559 18.10 -12.25 -11.18
C SER A 559 19.17 -12.05 -12.24
N PRO A 560 19.55 -10.80 -12.56
CA PRO A 560 20.78 -10.51 -13.31
C PRO A 560 22.04 -10.85 -12.50
N GLU A 561 21.94 -10.90 -11.18
CA GLU A 561 23.04 -11.06 -10.24
C GLU A 561 23.04 -12.48 -9.64
N SER A 562 24.24 -13.04 -9.51
CA SER A 562 24.42 -14.35 -8.88
C SER A 562 24.09 -14.37 -7.38
N THR A 563 24.02 -13.21 -6.76
CA THR A 563 23.65 -12.96 -5.36
C THR A 563 22.14 -12.86 -5.14
N GLY A 564 21.35 -12.75 -6.24
CA GLY A 564 19.90 -12.94 -6.23
C GLY A 564 19.07 -11.71 -5.94
N GLU A 565 19.57 -10.51 -6.24
CA GLU A 565 18.78 -9.28 -6.19
C GLU A 565 17.64 -9.35 -7.21
N SER A 566 16.41 -9.07 -6.74
CA SER A 566 15.20 -9.34 -7.52
C SER A 566 14.86 -8.25 -8.55
N GLN A 567 15.50 -7.09 -8.50
CA GLN A 567 15.11 -5.85 -9.21
C GLN A 567 13.70 -5.38 -8.84
N GLY A 568 13.14 -5.87 -7.77
CA GLY A 568 11.80 -5.56 -7.29
C GLY A 568 11.73 -4.35 -6.38
N TYR A 569 10.52 -3.85 -6.17
CA TYR A 569 10.29 -2.71 -5.27
C TYR A 569 10.37 -3.13 -3.80
N THR A 570 11.23 -2.44 -3.07
CA THR A 570 11.42 -2.57 -1.62
C THR A 570 11.09 -1.24 -0.93
N ALA A 571 9.93 -0.67 -1.26
CA ALA A 571 9.56 0.71 -0.91
C ALA A 571 9.70 1.02 0.58
N GLY A 572 9.25 0.12 1.47
CA GLY A 572 9.39 0.28 2.93
C GLY A 572 10.83 0.34 3.40
N GLY A 573 11.73 -0.29 2.64
CA GLY A 573 13.13 -0.44 2.98
C GLY A 573 13.39 -1.50 4.02
N GLY A 574 14.62 -1.50 4.49
CA GLY A 574 15.08 -2.41 5.53
C GLY A 574 16.60 -2.41 5.66
N PRO A 575 17.14 -2.92 6.77
CA PRO A 575 18.58 -3.07 6.94
C PRO A 575 19.21 -3.85 5.77
N ASN A 576 20.34 -3.34 5.27
CA ASN A 576 21.12 -3.95 4.19
C ASN A 576 20.45 -3.96 2.80
N LEU A 577 19.38 -3.20 2.58
CA LEU A 577 18.79 -2.99 1.27
C LEU A 577 19.36 -1.77 0.56
N ASN A 578 19.16 -1.71 -0.75
CA ASN A 578 19.57 -0.57 -1.57
C ASN A 578 18.73 0.67 -1.26
N LYS A 579 19.38 1.82 -1.10
CA LYS A 579 18.73 3.10 -0.78
C LYS A 579 17.75 3.61 -1.85
N SER A 580 17.79 3.05 -3.06
CA SER A 580 16.88 3.42 -4.14
C SER A 580 15.45 2.87 -3.97
N GLY A 581 15.22 1.99 -2.99
CA GLY A 581 13.95 1.28 -2.82
C GLY A 581 13.69 0.22 -3.89
N ILE A 582 14.75 -0.22 -4.58
CA ILE A 582 14.74 -1.33 -5.54
C ILE A 582 15.81 -2.33 -5.08
N ASP A 583 15.48 -3.62 -5.10
CA ASP A 583 16.39 -4.72 -4.74
C ASP A 583 17.42 -4.93 -5.86
N LYS A 584 18.49 -4.14 -5.85
CA LYS A 584 19.62 -4.20 -6.79
C LYS A 584 20.93 -3.91 -6.07
N LYS A 585 22.08 -4.31 -6.65
CA LYS A 585 23.42 -3.95 -6.16
C LYS A 585 23.66 -2.45 -6.21
#